data_00aea388c1b70ef7232b1feaf8ee5f2f
#
_entry.id   00aea388c1b70ef7232b1feaf8ee5f2f
#
_cell.length_a   1.000
_cell.length_b   1.000
_cell.length_c   1.000
_cell.angle_alpha   90.00
_cell.angle_beta   90.00
_cell.angle_gamma   90.00
#
_symmetry.space_group_name_H-M   'P 1'
#
loop_
_entity.id
_entity.type
_entity.pdbx_description
1 polymer ?
#
loop_
_entity_poly.entity_id
_entity_poly.type
_entity_poly.pdbx_seq_one_letter_code
_entity_poly.pdbx_strand_id
1 'polypeptide(L)'
;HEGTANDEQIYFALSNDRLDFKDMNGGKPVLTSEIGEKGVRDPYICRSPEGDRFFLIATDLSIFYRGGWGQDSGRATTEGSHSLVFWESTDLVNWSEPKLIKVAPENAGMAWAPEMIYDDTTGQYIIYFASCILDSNTKNKVKPNAIYYVATRDFVNFSDPKLFIDNQTDNAQNGQAR
;
A
#
# COMPACT_ATOMS: atom_id res chain seq x y z
N HIS A 1 -8.88 5.18 13.86
CA HIS A 1 -9.68 6.41 13.89
C HIS A 1 -9.41 7.21 12.61
N GLU A 2 -10.39 7.95 12.14
CA GLU A 2 -10.34 8.75 10.90
C GLU A 2 -10.95 10.15 11.19
N GLY A 3 -10.89 10.56 12.44
CA GLY A 3 -11.49 11.80 12.91
C GLY A 3 -10.64 13.04 12.66
N THR A 4 -9.34 12.86 12.44
CA THR A 4 -8.38 13.93 12.16
C THR A 4 -7.38 13.48 11.10
N ALA A 5 -6.71 14.44 10.45
CA ALA A 5 -5.66 14.14 9.47
C ALA A 5 -4.49 13.33 10.07
N ASN A 6 -4.22 13.50 11.37
CA ASN A 6 -3.15 12.75 12.04
C ASN A 6 -3.51 11.27 12.27
N ASP A 7 -4.79 10.93 12.32
CA ASP A 7 -5.22 9.54 12.52
C ASP A 7 -4.85 8.62 11.33
N GLU A 8 -4.56 9.22 10.18
CA GLU A 8 -4.18 8.55 8.95
C GLU A 8 -2.70 8.81 8.61
N GLN A 9 -1.82 8.58 9.60
CA GLN A 9 -0.37 8.74 9.45
C GLN A 9 0.34 7.52 10.05
N ILE A 10 1.68 7.45 9.99
CA ILE A 10 2.46 6.32 10.48
C ILE A 10 2.84 6.52 11.94
N TYR A 11 2.45 5.56 12.75
CA TYR A 11 2.80 5.47 14.18
C TYR A 11 3.67 4.24 14.41
N PHE A 12 4.64 4.37 15.29
CA PHE A 12 5.45 3.24 15.75
C PHE A 12 5.21 2.97 17.22
N ALA A 13 5.25 1.71 17.57
CA ALA A 13 5.29 1.24 18.94
C ALA A 13 6.42 0.21 19.08
N LEU A 14 7.09 0.20 20.24
CA LEU A 14 8.19 -0.69 20.55
C LEU A 14 7.82 -1.63 21.69
N SER A 15 8.17 -2.91 21.54
CA SER A 15 8.04 -3.91 22.59
C SER A 15 9.37 -4.60 22.83
N ASN A 16 9.70 -4.87 24.12
CA ASN A 16 10.85 -5.68 24.52
C ASN A 16 10.50 -7.15 24.73
N ASP A 17 9.24 -7.48 24.89
CA ASP A 17 8.72 -8.82 25.21
C ASP A 17 7.73 -9.36 24.18
N ARG A 18 7.41 -8.58 23.13
CA ARG A 18 6.43 -8.87 22.09
C ARG A 18 4.96 -8.87 22.55
N LEU A 19 4.69 -8.48 23.78
CA LEU A 19 3.36 -8.44 24.37
C LEU A 19 2.95 -7.01 24.73
N ASP A 20 3.82 -6.30 25.45
CA ASP A 20 3.57 -4.93 25.87
C ASP A 20 4.23 -3.95 24.91
N PHE A 21 3.42 -3.19 24.16
CA PHE A 21 3.88 -2.18 23.22
C PHE A 21 3.77 -0.78 23.81
N LYS A 22 4.82 0.01 23.64
CA LYS A 22 4.88 1.43 24.05
C LYS A 22 4.94 2.30 22.82
N ASP A 23 4.04 3.27 22.76
CA ASP A 23 4.03 4.26 21.69
C ASP A 23 5.34 5.03 21.64
N MET A 24 5.87 5.17 20.45
CA MET A 24 7.01 6.02 20.16
C MET A 24 6.54 7.47 19.89
N ASN A 25 7.47 8.40 19.89
CA ASN A 25 7.22 9.82 19.62
C ASN A 25 6.10 10.45 20.47
N GLY A 26 5.89 9.93 21.70
CA GLY A 26 4.84 10.42 22.60
C GLY A 26 3.42 10.24 22.08
N GLY A 27 3.19 9.18 21.29
CA GLY A 27 1.88 8.89 20.68
C GLY A 27 1.52 9.80 19.51
N LYS A 28 2.51 10.52 18.94
CA LYS A 28 2.35 11.32 17.71
C LYS A 28 2.85 10.52 16.50
N PRO A 29 2.42 10.89 15.28
CA PRO A 29 2.96 10.26 14.08
C PRO A 29 4.49 10.35 14.02
N VAL A 30 5.13 9.27 13.61
CA VAL A 30 6.58 9.24 13.34
C VAL A 30 6.87 9.69 11.92
N LEU A 31 6.01 9.30 10.96
CA LEU A 31 6.06 9.77 9.58
C LEU A 31 4.71 10.34 9.18
N THR A 32 4.74 11.42 8.43
CA THR A 32 3.56 12.07 7.86
C THR A 32 3.71 12.19 6.35
N SER A 33 2.58 12.19 5.64
CA SER A 33 2.55 12.42 4.20
C SER A 33 1.74 13.67 3.88
N GLU A 34 2.39 14.65 3.25
CA GLU A 34 1.74 15.84 2.68
C GLU A 34 1.59 15.73 1.15
N ILE A 35 1.96 14.57 0.58
CA ILE A 35 1.85 14.28 -0.86
C ILE A 35 0.69 13.32 -1.14
N GLY A 36 0.30 13.18 -2.39
CA GLY A 36 -0.81 12.32 -2.78
C GLY A 36 -2.11 12.72 -2.11
N GLU A 37 -2.79 11.76 -1.50
CA GLU A 37 -4.03 11.99 -0.75
C GLU A 37 -3.81 12.57 0.66
N LYS A 38 -2.56 12.76 1.08
CA LYS A 38 -2.14 13.31 2.39
C LYS A 38 -2.56 12.46 3.60
N GLY A 39 -2.83 11.21 3.38
CA GLY A 39 -3.08 10.21 4.40
C GLY A 39 -2.48 8.88 3.97
N VAL A 40 -2.10 8.06 4.93
CA VAL A 40 -1.48 6.77 4.66
C VAL A 40 -2.05 5.69 5.55
N ARG A 41 -2.17 4.47 4.97
CA ARG A 41 -2.73 3.28 5.61
C ARG A 41 -1.91 2.04 5.31
N ASP A 42 -2.18 0.98 6.03
CA ASP A 42 -1.62 -0.35 5.79
C ASP A 42 -0.09 -0.32 5.61
N PRO A 43 0.68 0.26 6.55
CA PRO A 43 2.12 0.37 6.40
C PRO A 43 2.79 -1.00 6.46
N TYR A 44 3.77 -1.22 5.60
CA TYR A 44 4.61 -2.41 5.61
C TYR A 44 6.09 -2.01 5.59
N ILE A 45 6.89 -2.61 6.48
CA ILE A 45 8.35 -2.41 6.56
C ILE A 45 9.07 -3.66 6.04
N CYS A 46 9.99 -3.45 5.09
CA CYS A 46 10.91 -4.46 4.61
C CYS A 46 12.35 -4.06 4.90
N ARG A 47 13.17 -5.01 5.33
CA ARG A 47 14.61 -4.80 5.51
C ARG A 47 15.35 -5.27 4.26
N SER A 48 16.42 -4.56 3.87
CA SER A 48 17.31 -4.99 2.78
C SER A 48 17.96 -6.34 3.08
N PRO A 49 18.36 -7.11 2.08
CA PRO A 49 19.06 -8.39 2.29
C PRO A 49 20.40 -8.21 3.01
N GLU A 50 21.11 -7.11 2.80
CA GLU A 50 22.34 -6.74 3.51
C GLU A 50 22.06 -6.32 4.96
N GLY A 51 20.81 -5.98 5.27
CA GLY A 51 20.37 -5.64 6.61
C GLY A 51 20.71 -4.22 7.06
N ASP A 52 21.16 -3.35 6.15
CA ASP A 52 21.62 -1.99 6.40
C ASP A 52 20.62 -0.91 5.99
N ARG A 53 19.51 -1.29 5.37
CA ARG A 53 18.43 -0.38 4.92
C ARG A 53 17.06 -0.93 5.28
N PHE A 54 16.13 -0.01 5.48
CA PHE A 54 14.73 -0.29 5.73
C PHE A 54 13.88 0.51 4.75
N PHE A 55 12.87 -0.14 4.21
CA PHE A 55 11.92 0.46 3.28
C PHE A 55 10.54 0.36 3.87
N LEU A 56 9.81 1.45 3.91
CA LEU A 56 8.42 1.49 4.33
C LEU A 56 7.57 1.89 3.14
N ILE A 57 6.54 1.10 2.89
CA ILE A 57 5.50 1.39 1.90
C ILE A 57 4.14 1.45 2.59
N ALA A 58 3.26 2.31 2.09
CA ALA A 58 1.90 2.44 2.62
C ALA A 58 0.91 2.79 1.52
N THR A 59 -0.35 2.46 1.73
CA THR A 59 -1.46 2.93 0.90
C THR A 59 -1.54 4.45 0.93
N ASP A 60 -1.61 5.10 -0.23
CA ASP A 60 -1.91 6.53 -0.38
C ASP A 60 -3.42 6.72 -0.37
N LEU A 61 -3.98 6.96 0.81
CA LEU A 61 -5.42 7.15 1.01
C LEU A 61 -5.70 7.98 2.25
N SER A 62 -6.50 9.04 2.12
CA SER A 62 -7.09 9.76 3.23
C SER A 62 -8.61 9.79 3.14
N ILE A 63 -9.26 9.08 4.02
CA ILE A 63 -10.71 9.15 4.18
C ILE A 63 -11.13 10.44 4.90
N PHE A 64 -10.28 11.00 5.75
CA PHE A 64 -10.50 12.29 6.37
C PHE A 64 -10.66 13.41 5.32
N TYR A 65 -9.71 13.53 4.38
CA TYR A 65 -9.79 14.54 3.32
C TYR A 65 -10.86 14.26 2.27
N ARG A 66 -11.33 13.01 2.16
CA ARG A 66 -12.49 12.64 1.35
C ARG A 66 -13.84 12.92 2.04
N GLY A 67 -13.83 13.47 3.27
CA GLY A 67 -15.03 13.81 4.03
C GLY A 67 -15.66 12.64 4.78
N GLY A 68 -14.93 11.55 4.98
CA GLY A 68 -15.39 10.31 5.62
C GLY A 68 -15.98 9.31 4.62
N TRP A 69 -16.09 8.05 5.03
CA TRP A 69 -16.60 6.96 4.18
C TRP A 69 -17.99 7.22 3.59
N GLY A 70 -18.85 7.90 4.35
CA GLY A 70 -20.21 8.26 3.88
C GLY A 70 -20.20 9.28 2.75
N GLN A 71 -19.32 10.28 2.81
CA GLN A 71 -19.15 11.29 1.76
C GLN A 71 -18.41 10.75 0.55
N ASP A 72 -17.42 9.88 0.78
CA ASP A 72 -16.67 9.23 -0.29
C ASP A 72 -17.56 8.33 -1.16
N SER A 73 -18.62 7.73 -0.59
CA SER A 73 -19.57 6.87 -1.32
C SER A 73 -18.91 5.76 -2.16
N GLY A 74 -17.75 5.26 -1.72
CA GLY A 74 -16.98 4.21 -2.39
C GLY A 74 -16.07 4.69 -3.52
N ARG A 75 -15.94 6.00 -3.77
CA ARG A 75 -15.04 6.55 -4.80
C ARG A 75 -13.58 6.22 -4.54
N ALA A 76 -13.17 6.07 -3.30
CA ALA A 76 -11.82 5.61 -2.96
C ALA A 76 -11.44 4.30 -3.67
N THR A 77 -12.40 3.45 -4.02
CA THR A 77 -12.17 2.19 -4.72
C THR A 77 -12.16 2.30 -6.25
N THR A 78 -12.59 3.43 -6.82
CA THR A 78 -12.70 3.66 -8.26
C THR A 78 -11.97 4.91 -8.73
N GLU A 79 -11.66 5.80 -7.80
CA GLU A 79 -10.97 7.06 -8.01
C GLU A 79 -9.83 7.24 -6.99
N GLY A 80 -9.25 6.12 -6.53
CA GLY A 80 -8.16 6.10 -5.57
C GLY A 80 -6.81 6.32 -6.22
N SER A 81 -5.79 6.49 -5.38
CA SER A 81 -4.42 6.61 -5.84
C SER A 81 -3.94 5.31 -6.50
N HIS A 82 -3.22 5.44 -7.62
CA HIS A 82 -2.51 4.34 -8.29
C HIS A 82 -1.09 4.17 -7.75
N SER A 83 -0.73 4.96 -6.76
CA SER A 83 0.60 4.99 -6.15
C SER A 83 0.55 4.52 -4.70
N LEU A 84 1.70 4.09 -4.21
CA LEU A 84 1.97 3.89 -2.80
C LEU A 84 2.87 5.02 -2.32
N VAL A 85 2.81 5.34 -1.03
CA VAL A 85 3.79 6.23 -0.40
C VAL A 85 4.97 5.39 0.07
N PHE A 86 6.18 5.85 -0.21
CA PHE A 86 7.43 5.15 0.06
C PHE A 86 8.39 6.02 0.86
N TRP A 87 9.06 5.42 1.84
CA TRP A 87 10.16 5.97 2.62
C TRP A 87 11.30 4.96 2.72
N GLU A 88 12.51 5.47 2.92
CA GLU A 88 13.68 4.65 3.23
C GLU A 88 14.42 5.19 4.45
N SER A 89 15.08 4.30 5.20
CA SER A 89 15.89 4.59 6.36
C SER A 89 17.05 3.62 6.48
N THR A 90 18.11 4.02 7.16
CA THR A 90 19.24 3.15 7.55
C THR A 90 19.24 2.79 9.04
N ASP A 91 18.37 3.39 9.84
CA ASP A 91 18.39 3.27 11.29
C ASP A 91 17.00 3.19 11.97
N LEU A 92 15.90 3.22 11.17
CA LEU A 92 14.50 3.28 11.63
C LEU A 92 14.13 4.55 12.41
N VAL A 93 15.04 5.52 12.51
CA VAL A 93 14.84 6.78 13.20
C VAL A 93 14.80 7.95 12.23
N ASN A 94 15.78 7.99 11.33
CA ASN A 94 15.89 9.00 10.28
C ASN A 94 15.38 8.43 8.97
N TRP A 95 14.28 8.99 8.46
CA TRP A 95 13.63 8.58 7.24
C TRP A 95 13.78 9.63 6.15
N SER A 96 13.78 9.17 4.91
CA SER A 96 13.73 10.05 3.74
C SER A 96 12.42 10.86 3.70
N GLU A 97 12.39 11.90 2.88
CA GLU A 97 11.12 12.49 2.46
C GLU A 97 10.25 11.45 1.76
N PRO A 98 8.91 11.54 1.90
CA PRO A 98 7.98 10.63 1.23
C PRO A 98 8.05 10.77 -0.29
N LYS A 99 7.89 9.65 -1.00
CA LYS A 99 7.78 9.61 -2.46
C LYS A 99 6.55 8.82 -2.87
N LEU A 100 5.88 9.25 -3.95
CA LEU A 100 4.86 8.43 -4.60
C LEU A 100 5.53 7.49 -5.60
N ILE A 101 5.31 6.19 -5.43
CA ILE A 101 5.72 5.16 -6.39
C ILE A 101 4.46 4.62 -7.07
N LYS A 102 4.35 4.83 -8.38
CA LYS A 102 3.21 4.35 -9.17
C LYS A 102 3.36 2.85 -9.43
N VAL A 103 2.41 2.07 -8.94
CA VAL A 103 2.43 0.60 -9.03
C VAL A 103 1.22 0.02 -9.77
N ALA A 104 0.07 0.68 -9.74
CA ALA A 104 -1.14 0.16 -10.38
C ALA A 104 -1.22 0.57 -11.86
N PRO A 105 -1.91 -0.25 -12.71
CA PRO A 105 -2.13 0.09 -14.11
C PRO A 105 -3.03 1.31 -14.27
N GLU A 106 -3.00 1.93 -15.46
CA GLU A 106 -3.76 3.16 -15.75
C GLU A 106 -5.28 3.04 -15.56
N ASN A 107 -5.82 1.86 -15.77
CA ASN A 107 -7.24 1.58 -15.61
C ASN A 107 -7.58 0.92 -14.29
N ALA A 108 -6.70 1.00 -13.31
CA ALA A 108 -6.98 0.57 -11.94
C ALA A 108 -7.93 1.54 -11.23
N GLY A 109 -8.60 1.06 -10.20
CA GLY A 109 -9.38 1.93 -9.32
C GLY A 109 -8.59 2.46 -8.13
N MET A 110 -7.55 1.73 -7.70
CA MET A 110 -6.72 2.08 -6.54
C MET A 110 -5.49 1.16 -6.46
N ALA A 111 -4.56 1.45 -5.52
CA ALA A 111 -3.51 0.56 -5.06
C ALA A 111 -3.50 0.52 -3.53
N TRP A 112 -3.94 -0.58 -2.91
CA TRP A 112 -4.15 -0.67 -1.47
C TRP A 112 -3.44 -1.83 -0.82
N ALA A 113 -3.24 -1.71 0.50
CA ALA A 113 -2.72 -2.73 1.39
C ALA A 113 -1.44 -3.39 0.83
N PRO A 114 -0.36 -2.61 0.66
CA PRO A 114 0.87 -3.13 0.09
C PRO A 114 1.59 -4.05 1.06
N GLU A 115 2.21 -5.08 0.50
CA GLU A 115 3.23 -5.88 1.16
C GLU A 115 4.46 -5.98 0.26
N MET A 116 5.63 -6.24 0.82
CA MET A 116 6.88 -6.29 0.06
C MET A 116 7.79 -7.39 0.57
N ILE A 117 8.42 -8.09 -0.36
CA ILE A 117 9.45 -9.09 -0.06
C ILE A 117 10.64 -8.93 -1.00
N TYR A 118 11.83 -9.24 -0.54
CA TYR A 118 12.99 -9.40 -1.41
C TYR A 118 13.07 -10.83 -1.91
N ASP A 119 13.15 -10.98 -3.23
CA ASP A 119 13.40 -12.25 -3.90
C ASP A 119 14.89 -12.36 -4.21
N ASP A 120 15.62 -13.17 -3.45
CA ASP A 120 17.05 -13.41 -3.60
C ASP A 120 17.40 -14.19 -4.87
N THR A 121 16.44 -14.90 -5.48
CA THR A 121 16.62 -15.58 -6.75
C THR A 121 16.78 -14.60 -7.92
N THR A 122 15.98 -13.55 -7.93
CA THR A 122 15.99 -12.54 -9.01
C THR A 122 16.73 -11.26 -8.64
N GLY A 123 17.03 -11.07 -7.35
CA GLY A 123 17.65 -9.85 -6.81
C GLY A 123 16.69 -8.64 -6.92
N GLN A 124 15.40 -8.85 -6.71
CA GLN A 124 14.36 -7.82 -6.84
C GLN A 124 13.47 -7.76 -5.60
N TYR A 125 12.95 -6.59 -5.31
CA TYR A 125 11.81 -6.43 -4.41
C TYR A 125 10.54 -6.67 -5.20
N ILE A 126 9.67 -7.52 -4.65
CA ILE A 126 8.34 -7.77 -5.18
C ILE A 126 7.36 -7.05 -4.27
N ILE A 127 6.58 -6.14 -4.83
CA ILE A 127 5.56 -5.37 -4.09
C ILE A 127 4.19 -5.88 -4.53
N TYR A 128 3.45 -6.43 -3.59
CA TYR A 128 2.07 -6.88 -3.78
C TYR A 128 1.12 -5.78 -3.34
N PHE A 129 -0.03 -5.67 -3.98
CA PHE A 129 -1.07 -4.72 -3.61
C PHE A 129 -2.44 -5.17 -4.13
N ALA A 130 -3.50 -4.79 -3.42
CA ALA A 130 -4.85 -4.99 -3.88
C ALA A 130 -5.23 -3.90 -4.88
N SER A 131 -5.92 -4.30 -5.96
CA SER A 131 -6.46 -3.38 -6.95
C SER A 131 -7.70 -3.96 -7.64
N CYS A 132 -8.49 -3.11 -8.26
CA CYS A 132 -9.55 -3.49 -9.19
C CYS A 132 -9.30 -2.86 -10.56
N ILE A 133 -9.85 -3.45 -11.61
CA ILE A 133 -9.77 -2.91 -12.97
C ILE A 133 -11.11 -2.31 -13.36
N LEU A 134 -11.06 -1.12 -13.93
CA LEU A 134 -12.22 -0.36 -14.38
C LEU A 134 -12.33 -0.40 -15.90
N ASP A 135 -13.56 -0.35 -16.39
CA ASP A 135 -13.84 -0.05 -17.79
C ASP A 135 -13.40 1.38 -18.12
N SER A 136 -12.69 1.55 -19.23
CA SER A 136 -12.09 2.83 -19.59
C SER A 136 -13.14 3.93 -19.86
N ASN A 137 -14.34 3.56 -20.34
CA ASN A 137 -15.39 4.49 -20.72
C ASN A 137 -16.37 4.75 -19.59
N THR A 138 -16.84 3.69 -18.92
CA THR A 138 -17.91 3.78 -17.91
C THR A 138 -17.39 3.94 -16.50
N LYS A 139 -16.09 3.68 -16.28
CA LYS A 139 -15.46 3.65 -14.94
C LYS A 139 -16.08 2.63 -13.97
N ASN A 140 -16.91 1.73 -14.49
CA ASN A 140 -17.42 0.62 -13.70
C ASN A 140 -16.33 -0.44 -13.49
N LYS A 141 -16.38 -1.16 -12.38
CA LYS A 141 -15.48 -2.28 -12.12
C LYS A 141 -15.78 -3.43 -13.09
N VAL A 142 -14.83 -3.75 -13.96
CA VAL A 142 -14.88 -4.91 -14.86
C VAL A 142 -14.18 -6.13 -14.28
N LYS A 143 -13.23 -5.89 -13.35
CA LYS A 143 -12.68 -6.93 -12.49
C LYS A 143 -12.74 -6.46 -11.04
N PRO A 144 -13.22 -7.30 -10.12
CA PRO A 144 -13.24 -7.00 -8.70
C PRO A 144 -11.82 -6.93 -8.13
N ASN A 145 -11.72 -6.67 -6.84
CA ASN A 145 -10.44 -6.61 -6.15
C ASN A 145 -9.69 -7.94 -6.28
N ALA A 146 -8.46 -7.84 -6.74
CA ALA A 146 -7.51 -8.93 -6.91
C ALA A 146 -6.14 -8.47 -6.41
N ILE A 147 -5.20 -9.40 -6.22
CA ILE A 147 -3.84 -9.05 -5.84
C ILE A 147 -2.99 -8.95 -7.10
N TYR A 148 -2.33 -7.82 -7.25
CA TYR A 148 -1.35 -7.54 -8.29
C TYR A 148 0.04 -7.43 -7.67
N TYR A 149 1.07 -7.48 -8.51
CA TYR A 149 2.44 -7.20 -8.08
C TYR A 149 3.23 -6.45 -9.14
N VAL A 150 4.24 -5.73 -8.68
CA VAL A 150 5.33 -5.18 -9.48
C VAL A 150 6.66 -5.62 -8.90
N ALA A 151 7.71 -5.62 -9.72
CA ALA A 151 9.07 -5.91 -9.30
C ALA A 151 9.98 -4.69 -9.52
N THR A 152 10.93 -4.46 -8.62
CA THR A 152 11.91 -3.38 -8.71
C THR A 152 13.23 -3.76 -8.07
N ARG A 153 14.33 -3.10 -8.49
CA ARG A 153 15.64 -3.19 -7.82
C ARG A 153 16.05 -1.91 -7.11
N ASP A 154 15.42 -0.80 -7.43
CA ASP A 154 15.87 0.55 -7.07
C ASP A 154 14.77 1.49 -6.58
N PHE A 155 13.52 1.02 -6.52
CA PHE A 155 12.33 1.80 -6.18
C PHE A 155 12.12 3.05 -7.06
N VAL A 156 12.71 3.03 -8.27
CA VAL A 156 12.57 4.05 -9.31
C VAL A 156 11.99 3.43 -10.57
N ASN A 157 12.55 2.29 -10.98
CA ASN A 157 12.14 1.54 -12.16
C ASN A 157 11.35 0.31 -11.74
N PHE A 158 10.14 0.19 -12.24
CA PHE A 158 9.22 -0.92 -11.91
C PHE A 158 8.87 -1.71 -13.15
N SER A 159 8.64 -3.02 -12.96
CA SER A 159 8.01 -3.83 -14.00
C SER A 159 6.58 -3.38 -14.25
N ASP A 160 6.00 -3.78 -15.38
CA ASP A 160 4.56 -3.68 -15.57
C ASP A 160 3.81 -4.45 -14.47
N PRO A 161 2.66 -3.92 -13.99
CA PRO A 161 1.84 -4.62 -13.01
C PRO A 161 1.30 -5.94 -13.55
N LYS A 162 1.39 -7.00 -12.76
CA LYS A 162 0.90 -8.35 -13.11
C LYS A 162 -0.11 -8.84 -12.08
N LEU A 163 -1.12 -9.53 -12.57
CA LEU A 163 -2.09 -10.23 -11.71
C LEU A 163 -1.37 -11.39 -11.02
N PHE A 164 -1.50 -11.47 -9.69
CA PHE A 164 -0.93 -12.54 -8.87
C PHE A 164 -2.01 -13.51 -8.36
N ILE A 165 -3.07 -12.99 -7.72
CA ILE A 165 -4.18 -13.79 -7.24
C ILE A 165 -5.49 -13.20 -7.77
N ASP A 166 -6.27 -14.03 -8.47
CA ASP A 166 -7.61 -13.70 -8.94
C ASP A 166 -8.63 -14.59 -8.23
N ASN A 167 -9.38 -14.01 -7.29
CA ASN A 167 -10.40 -14.74 -6.53
C ASN A 167 -11.58 -15.25 -7.38
N GLN A 168 -11.70 -14.83 -8.64
CA GLN A 168 -12.82 -15.25 -9.50
C GLN A 168 -12.60 -16.59 -10.16
N THR A 169 -11.38 -17.01 -10.41
CA THR A 169 -11.10 -18.30 -11.04
C THR A 169 -11.39 -19.48 -10.11
N ASP A 170 -11.21 -19.31 -8.80
CA ASP A 170 -11.46 -20.38 -7.83
C ASP A 170 -12.94 -20.68 -7.63
N ASN A 171 -13.80 -19.67 -7.71
CA ASN A 171 -15.24 -19.85 -7.56
C ASN A 171 -15.92 -20.49 -8.80
N ALA A 172 -15.35 -20.28 -9.99
CA ALA A 172 -15.89 -20.90 -11.23
C ALA A 172 -15.55 -22.40 -11.32
N GLN A 173 -14.41 -22.83 -10.78
CA GLN A 173 -14.02 -24.23 -10.78
C GLN A 173 -14.73 -25.03 -9.69
N ASN A 174 -15.02 -24.42 -8.53
CA ASN A 174 -15.76 -25.08 -7.46
C ASN A 174 -17.26 -25.19 -7.70
N GLY A 175 -17.82 -24.46 -8.65
CA GLY A 175 -19.24 -24.52 -9.04
C GLY A 175 -19.59 -25.62 -10.04
N GLN A 176 -18.62 -26.30 -10.65
CA GLN A 176 -18.86 -27.37 -11.63
C GLN A 176 -18.63 -28.80 -11.11
N ALA A 177 -18.31 -28.97 -9.84
CA ALA A 177 -18.16 -30.28 -9.20
C ALA A 177 -19.33 -30.56 -8.25
N ARG A 178 -20.57 -30.62 -8.80
CA ARG A 178 -21.72 -31.25 -8.14
C ARG A 178 -22.65 -31.85 -9.19
#